data_f71e612e22eb9a85b70e49cc62c6fa32
#
_entry.id   f71e612e22eb9a85b70e49cc62c6fa32
#
_cell.length_a   1.000
_cell.length_b   1.000
_cell.length_c   1.000
_cell.angle_alpha   90.00
_cell.angle_beta   90.00
_cell.angle_gamma   90.00
#
_symmetry.space_group_name_H-M   'P 1'
#
loop_
_entity.id
_entity.type
_entity.pdbx_description
1 polymer ?
#
loop_
_entity_poly.entity_id
_entity_poly.type
_entity_poly.pdbx_seq_one_letter_code
_entity_poly.pdbx_strand_id
1 'polypeptide(L)'
;MVTLFLRQGENGKQVLLSFPATTPAEKADVAATMESLKSMSKTVTIQGAASEVMNLGKYLHGVDLAAEGEVERIDQLAERLEHMSEVDCDKFAGMLDANSISGTKDILRLTERLDDYVILPGCGSAQSMGKYLVGCGAFPVPEKLIGYINYEAVGIEFCDAHGGAACSRGYVVRKEGLPQAVLDDLHTSKQTYEMML
;
A
#
# COMPACT_ATOMS: atom_id res chain seq x y z
N MET A 1 0.13 -6.99 -12.35
CA MET A 1 -0.65 -8.27 -12.35
C MET A 1 -0.89 -8.76 -10.92
N VAL A 2 -2.11 -9.27 -10.61
CA VAL A 2 -2.46 -9.86 -9.30
C VAL A 2 -2.87 -11.31 -9.51
N THR A 3 -2.18 -12.25 -8.86
CA THR A 3 -2.53 -13.68 -8.91
C THR A 3 -3.08 -14.09 -7.56
N LEU A 4 -4.34 -14.52 -7.54
CA LEU A 4 -5.02 -14.99 -6.35
C LEU A 4 -4.84 -16.49 -6.15
N PHE A 5 -4.59 -16.87 -4.90
CA PHE A 5 -4.60 -18.23 -4.43
C PHE A 5 -5.96 -18.49 -3.76
N LEU A 6 -6.83 -19.25 -4.43
CA LEU A 6 -8.17 -19.53 -3.97
C LEU A 6 -8.24 -20.91 -3.34
N ARG A 7 -9.09 -21.07 -2.33
CA ARG A 7 -9.41 -22.35 -1.74
C ARG A 7 -10.91 -22.57 -1.79
N GLN A 8 -11.28 -23.74 -2.23
CA GLN A 8 -12.65 -24.19 -2.30
C GLN A 8 -13.00 -24.99 -1.04
N GLY A 9 -13.76 -24.39 -0.11
CA GLY A 9 -14.09 -25.02 1.16
C GLY A 9 -12.86 -25.38 2.02
N GLU A 10 -13.05 -26.07 3.14
CA GLU A 10 -11.96 -26.35 4.09
C GLU A 10 -10.91 -27.34 3.57
N ASN A 11 -11.29 -28.30 2.69
CA ASN A 11 -10.43 -29.36 2.15
C ASN A 11 -10.32 -29.35 0.62
N GLY A 12 -10.70 -28.24 -0.04
CA GLY A 12 -10.75 -28.14 -1.49
C GLY A 12 -9.38 -27.97 -2.16
N LYS A 13 -9.37 -28.21 -3.49
CA LYS A 13 -8.20 -27.93 -4.33
C LYS A 13 -7.88 -26.44 -4.33
N GLN A 14 -6.60 -26.13 -4.41
CA GLN A 14 -6.12 -24.78 -4.65
C GLN A 14 -6.31 -24.43 -6.13
N VAL A 15 -6.89 -23.28 -6.40
CA VAL A 15 -7.10 -22.73 -7.75
C VAL A 15 -6.40 -21.39 -7.83
N LEU A 16 -5.76 -21.13 -8.96
CA LEU A 16 -5.11 -19.85 -9.25
C LEU A 16 -5.98 -19.06 -10.22
N LEU A 17 -6.23 -17.78 -9.92
CA LEU A 17 -6.81 -16.82 -10.85
C LEU A 17 -5.91 -15.60 -10.94
N SER A 18 -5.64 -15.16 -12.16
CA SER A 18 -4.84 -13.96 -12.43
C SER A 18 -5.71 -12.84 -12.97
N PHE A 19 -5.40 -11.63 -12.52
CA PHE A 19 -6.08 -10.37 -12.86
C PHE A 19 -5.05 -9.28 -13.24
N PRO A 20 -5.42 -8.30 -14.08
CA PRO A 20 -6.74 -8.15 -14.70
C PRO A 20 -6.97 -9.15 -15.83
N ALA A 21 -8.24 -9.47 -16.09
CA ALA A 21 -8.67 -10.19 -17.27
C ALA A 21 -8.91 -9.20 -18.42
N THR A 22 -7.90 -8.98 -19.26
CA THR A 22 -7.90 -7.92 -20.28
C THR A 22 -8.61 -8.34 -21.57
N THR A 23 -8.50 -9.63 -21.93
CA THR A 23 -9.09 -10.17 -23.15
C THR A 23 -10.45 -10.83 -22.91
N PRO A 24 -11.34 -10.90 -23.95
CA PRO A 24 -12.59 -11.65 -23.84
C PRO A 24 -12.39 -13.11 -23.44
N ALA A 25 -11.29 -13.76 -23.87
CA ALA A 25 -10.97 -15.13 -23.52
C ALA A 25 -10.64 -15.27 -22.03
N GLU A 26 -9.79 -14.38 -21.48
CA GLU A 26 -9.47 -14.37 -20.05
C GLU A 26 -10.71 -14.11 -19.18
N LYS A 27 -11.58 -13.18 -19.59
CA LYS A 27 -12.85 -12.93 -18.89
C LYS A 27 -13.76 -14.16 -18.90
N ALA A 28 -13.82 -14.87 -20.03
CA ALA A 28 -14.57 -16.12 -20.12
C ALA A 28 -13.98 -17.22 -19.23
N ASP A 29 -12.67 -17.34 -19.17
CA ASP A 29 -11.98 -18.33 -18.33
C ASP A 29 -12.17 -18.03 -16.82
N VAL A 30 -12.09 -16.77 -16.41
CA VAL A 30 -12.39 -16.34 -15.04
C VAL A 30 -13.85 -16.67 -14.70
N ALA A 31 -14.80 -16.34 -15.59
CA ALA A 31 -16.22 -16.60 -15.37
C ALA A 31 -16.51 -18.10 -15.26
N ALA A 32 -15.97 -18.91 -16.17
CA ALA A 32 -16.14 -20.37 -16.15
C ALA A 32 -15.53 -21.01 -14.88
N THR A 33 -14.34 -20.55 -14.48
CA THR A 33 -13.69 -21.00 -13.26
C THR A 33 -14.53 -20.64 -12.02
N MET A 34 -15.02 -19.41 -11.94
CA MET A 34 -15.87 -18.96 -10.84
C MET A 34 -17.20 -19.72 -10.79
N GLU A 35 -17.84 -19.99 -11.95
CA GLU A 35 -19.06 -20.80 -12.01
C GLU A 35 -18.80 -22.24 -11.50
N SER A 36 -17.70 -22.84 -11.92
CA SER A 36 -17.27 -24.15 -11.43
C SER A 36 -17.06 -24.15 -9.91
N LEU A 37 -16.36 -23.14 -9.37
CA LEU A 37 -16.10 -23.03 -7.94
C LEU A 37 -17.40 -22.81 -7.15
N LYS A 38 -18.29 -21.93 -7.61
CA LYS A 38 -19.60 -21.65 -6.99
C LYS A 38 -20.55 -22.85 -7.02
N SER A 39 -20.48 -23.70 -8.06
CA SER A 39 -21.29 -24.91 -8.15
C SER A 39 -20.95 -25.95 -7.06
N MET A 40 -19.71 -25.95 -6.58
CA MET A 40 -19.22 -26.90 -5.59
C MET A 40 -19.18 -26.35 -4.16
N SER A 41 -19.14 -25.01 -3.99
CA SER A 41 -19.10 -24.36 -2.67
C SER A 41 -19.80 -23.01 -2.70
N LYS A 42 -20.51 -22.67 -1.61
CA LYS A 42 -21.16 -21.38 -1.46
C LYS A 42 -20.16 -20.23 -1.27
N THR A 43 -18.95 -20.52 -0.80
CA THR A 43 -17.89 -19.53 -0.55
C THR A 43 -16.62 -19.93 -1.30
N VAL A 44 -15.95 -18.93 -1.88
CA VAL A 44 -14.66 -19.07 -2.57
C VAL A 44 -13.69 -18.09 -1.93
N THR A 45 -12.92 -18.57 -0.96
CA THR A 45 -12.10 -17.70 -0.11
C THR A 45 -10.71 -17.49 -0.69
N ILE A 46 -10.26 -16.24 -0.72
CA ILE A 46 -8.88 -15.88 -1.05
C ILE A 46 -7.97 -16.29 0.12
N GLN A 47 -6.98 -17.15 -0.16
CA GLN A 47 -5.98 -17.58 0.82
C GLN A 47 -4.72 -16.71 0.79
N GLY A 48 -4.49 -16.00 -0.31
CA GLY A 48 -3.37 -15.10 -0.51
C GLY A 48 -3.38 -14.52 -1.90
N ALA A 49 -2.50 -13.57 -2.14
CA ALA A 49 -2.28 -12.97 -3.45
C ALA A 49 -0.79 -12.71 -3.67
N ALA A 50 -0.35 -12.90 -4.91
CA ALA A 50 0.96 -12.44 -5.38
C ALA A 50 0.74 -11.20 -6.25
N SER A 51 1.47 -10.11 -5.95
CA SER A 51 1.44 -8.85 -6.68
C SER A 51 2.71 -8.05 -6.43
N GLU A 52 2.90 -6.98 -7.17
CA GLU A 52 4.00 -6.02 -6.95
C GLU A 52 3.84 -5.24 -5.62
N VAL A 53 2.61 -5.14 -5.10
CA VAL A 53 2.34 -4.59 -3.78
C VAL A 53 2.52 -5.68 -2.73
N MET A 54 3.65 -5.63 -2.02
CA MET A 54 4.16 -6.70 -1.17
C MET A 54 3.17 -7.25 -0.12
N ASN A 55 2.35 -6.39 0.47
CA ASN A 55 1.45 -6.76 1.57
C ASN A 55 -0.01 -6.93 1.15
N LEU A 56 -0.34 -6.80 -0.14
CA LEU A 56 -1.71 -6.89 -0.66
C LEU A 56 -2.40 -8.20 -0.26
N GLY A 57 -1.67 -9.32 -0.33
CA GLY A 57 -2.19 -10.63 0.04
C GLY A 57 -2.71 -10.72 1.47
N LYS A 58 -2.13 -9.96 2.41
CA LYS A 58 -2.57 -9.86 3.80
C LYS A 58 -4.00 -9.27 3.90
N TYR A 59 -4.29 -8.26 3.08
CA TYR A 59 -5.57 -7.53 3.08
C TYR A 59 -6.65 -8.22 2.25
N LEU A 60 -6.26 -9.05 1.28
CA LEU A 60 -7.18 -9.86 0.49
C LEU A 60 -7.48 -11.23 1.13
N HIS A 61 -6.68 -11.66 2.10
CA HIS A 61 -6.89 -12.93 2.78
C HIS A 61 -8.26 -12.98 3.47
N GLY A 62 -8.99 -14.06 3.24
CA GLY A 62 -10.31 -14.27 3.82
C GLY A 62 -11.47 -13.64 3.04
N VAL A 63 -11.21 -12.83 2.02
CA VAL A 63 -12.26 -12.26 1.16
C VAL A 63 -12.96 -13.39 0.41
N ASP A 64 -14.30 -13.37 0.40
CA ASP A 64 -15.12 -14.31 -0.38
C ASP A 64 -15.34 -13.77 -1.80
N LEU A 65 -14.61 -14.32 -2.76
CA LEU A 65 -14.71 -13.95 -4.17
C LEU A 65 -16.06 -14.34 -4.81
N ALA A 66 -16.85 -15.21 -4.13
CA ALA A 66 -18.19 -15.55 -4.59
C ALA A 66 -19.23 -14.47 -4.24
N ALA A 67 -18.91 -13.53 -3.36
CA ALA A 67 -19.79 -12.42 -3.04
C ALA A 67 -20.00 -11.49 -4.24
N GLU A 68 -21.16 -10.83 -4.28
CA GLU A 68 -21.57 -9.97 -5.39
C GLU A 68 -20.58 -8.82 -5.63
N GLY A 69 -20.09 -8.72 -6.86
CA GLY A 69 -19.20 -7.66 -7.33
C GLY A 69 -17.75 -7.77 -6.82
N GLU A 70 -17.35 -8.87 -6.14
CA GLU A 70 -15.96 -9.02 -5.67
C GLU A 70 -15.00 -9.30 -6.82
N VAL A 71 -15.40 -10.13 -7.79
CA VAL A 71 -14.57 -10.42 -8.98
C VAL A 71 -14.26 -9.14 -9.73
N GLU A 72 -15.29 -8.32 -9.97
CA GLU A 72 -15.16 -7.04 -10.67
C GLU A 72 -14.30 -6.05 -9.89
N ARG A 73 -14.40 -6.02 -8.56
CA ARG A 73 -13.55 -5.16 -7.72
C ARG A 73 -12.09 -5.58 -7.76
N ILE A 74 -11.81 -6.87 -7.74
CA ILE A 74 -10.45 -7.39 -7.87
C ILE A 74 -9.87 -7.11 -9.26
N ASP A 75 -10.68 -7.26 -10.31
CA ASP A 75 -10.27 -6.95 -11.69
C ASP A 75 -9.89 -5.47 -11.83
N GLN A 76 -10.76 -4.55 -11.34
CA GLN A 76 -10.48 -3.12 -11.29
C GLN A 76 -9.24 -2.78 -10.46
N LEU A 77 -9.05 -3.44 -9.32
CA LEU A 77 -7.87 -3.24 -8.47
C LEU A 77 -6.61 -3.65 -9.25
N ALA A 78 -6.61 -4.81 -9.85
CA ALA A 78 -5.48 -5.31 -10.62
C ALA A 78 -5.13 -4.40 -11.81
N GLU A 79 -6.15 -3.89 -12.53
CA GLU A 79 -5.98 -2.93 -13.62
C GLU A 79 -5.30 -1.63 -13.12
N ARG A 80 -5.74 -1.10 -11.97
CA ARG A 80 -5.13 0.10 -11.38
C ARG A 80 -3.68 -0.13 -10.97
N LEU A 81 -3.38 -1.30 -10.37
CA LEU A 81 -2.02 -1.64 -9.95
C LEU A 81 -1.05 -1.79 -11.13
N GLU A 82 -1.52 -2.26 -12.30
CA GLU A 82 -0.68 -2.34 -13.50
C GLU A 82 -0.21 -0.97 -14.01
N HIS A 83 -0.96 0.08 -13.71
CA HIS A 83 -0.62 1.45 -14.11
C HIS A 83 0.21 2.19 -13.06
N MET A 84 0.46 1.59 -11.89
CA MET A 84 1.29 2.17 -10.85
C MET A 84 2.77 1.99 -11.17
N SER A 85 3.55 3.03 -10.88
CA SER A 85 5.01 2.90 -10.85
C SER A 85 5.44 2.04 -9.66
N GLU A 86 6.68 1.53 -9.69
CA GLU A 86 7.27 0.82 -8.56
C GLU A 86 7.22 1.65 -7.26
N VAL A 87 7.47 2.96 -7.37
CA VAL A 87 7.38 3.89 -6.23
C VAL A 87 5.96 3.99 -5.70
N ASP A 88 4.95 4.01 -6.59
CA ASP A 88 3.56 4.05 -6.18
C ASP A 88 3.10 2.73 -5.57
N CYS A 89 3.59 1.59 -6.04
CA CYS A 89 3.34 0.29 -5.41
C CYS A 89 3.89 0.25 -3.97
N ASP A 90 5.13 0.71 -3.76
CA ASP A 90 5.74 0.81 -2.42
C ASP A 90 4.96 1.78 -1.51
N LYS A 91 4.56 2.93 -2.06
CA LYS A 91 3.73 3.90 -1.35
C LYS A 91 2.38 3.30 -0.98
N PHE A 92 1.73 2.63 -1.92
CA PHE A 92 0.44 1.98 -1.72
C PHE A 92 0.51 0.87 -0.66
N ALA A 93 1.60 0.08 -0.63
CA ALA A 93 1.84 -0.90 0.42
C ALA A 93 1.87 -0.25 1.81
N GLY A 94 2.59 0.86 1.97
CA GLY A 94 2.58 1.63 3.22
C GLY A 94 1.22 2.24 3.55
N MET A 95 0.47 2.71 2.54
CA MET A 95 -0.89 3.22 2.73
C MET A 95 -1.85 2.14 3.26
N LEU A 96 -1.73 0.90 2.77
CA LEU A 96 -2.52 -0.23 3.27
C LEU A 96 -2.25 -0.48 4.77
N ASP A 97 -0.98 -0.46 5.19
CA ASP A 97 -0.61 -0.65 6.59
C ASP A 97 -0.97 0.55 7.49
N ALA A 98 -1.01 1.77 6.92
CA ALA A 98 -1.35 3.00 7.65
C ALA A 98 -2.86 3.21 7.85
N ASN A 99 -3.72 2.44 7.18
CA ASN A 99 -5.17 2.63 7.21
C ASN A 99 -5.89 1.38 7.70
N SER A 100 -7.07 1.60 8.31
CA SER A 100 -7.97 0.51 8.67
C SER A 100 -8.72 0.04 7.42
N ILE A 101 -8.34 -1.14 6.93
CA ILE A 101 -8.94 -1.77 5.74
C ILE A 101 -9.92 -2.84 6.19
N SER A 102 -11.18 -2.73 5.76
CA SER A 102 -12.25 -3.68 6.08
C SER A 102 -12.64 -4.59 4.91
N GLY A 103 -12.14 -4.33 3.70
CA GLY A 103 -12.41 -5.13 2.51
C GLY A 103 -11.92 -4.50 1.21
N THR A 104 -12.21 -5.16 0.10
CA THR A 104 -11.78 -4.75 -1.25
C THR A 104 -12.22 -3.35 -1.66
N LYS A 105 -13.39 -2.90 -1.21
CA LYS A 105 -13.85 -1.53 -1.47
C LYS A 105 -12.92 -0.46 -0.89
N ASP A 106 -12.42 -0.69 0.32
CA ASP A 106 -11.52 0.26 0.97
C ASP A 106 -10.17 0.26 0.26
N ILE A 107 -9.68 -0.92 -0.13
CA ILE A 107 -8.45 -1.06 -0.93
C ILE A 107 -8.60 -0.27 -2.23
N LEU A 108 -9.70 -0.47 -2.95
CA LEU A 108 -9.95 0.20 -4.24
C LEU A 108 -10.05 1.72 -4.10
N ARG A 109 -10.74 2.24 -3.05
CA ARG A 109 -10.80 3.67 -2.75
C ARG A 109 -9.43 4.25 -2.42
N LEU A 110 -8.60 3.48 -1.75
CA LEU A 110 -7.26 3.94 -1.36
C LEU A 110 -6.36 4.14 -2.59
N THR A 111 -6.55 3.37 -3.68
CA THR A 111 -5.81 3.60 -4.94
C THR A 111 -6.08 4.98 -5.56
N GLU A 112 -7.24 5.59 -5.29
CA GLU A 112 -7.61 6.92 -5.78
C GLU A 112 -6.97 8.06 -4.98
N ARG A 113 -6.32 7.73 -3.88
CA ARG A 113 -5.79 8.69 -2.91
C ARG A 113 -4.26 8.69 -2.81
N LEU A 114 -3.58 8.13 -3.81
CA LEU A 114 -2.11 8.10 -3.85
C LEU A 114 -1.49 9.49 -3.69
N ASP A 115 -2.13 10.52 -4.25
CA ASP A 115 -1.65 11.89 -4.17
C ASP A 115 -1.83 12.54 -2.80
N ASP A 116 -2.68 11.98 -1.93
CA ASP A 116 -2.84 12.45 -0.55
C ASP A 116 -1.67 12.03 0.35
N TYR A 117 -0.81 11.13 -0.12
CA TYR A 117 0.28 10.56 0.66
C TYR A 117 1.65 10.86 0.07
N VAL A 118 2.66 10.86 0.92
CA VAL A 118 4.07 10.98 0.55
C VAL A 118 4.89 9.89 1.21
N ILE A 119 6.04 9.59 0.62
CA ILE A 119 7.09 8.79 1.25
C ILE A 119 8.12 9.75 1.82
N LEU A 120 8.44 9.62 3.11
CA LEU A 120 9.59 10.26 3.73
C LEU A 120 10.80 9.33 3.55
N PRO A 121 11.74 9.67 2.66
CA PRO A 121 12.78 8.72 2.25
C PRO A 121 13.76 8.44 3.40
N GLY A 122 14.21 7.20 3.52
CA GLY A 122 15.17 6.80 4.55
C GLY A 122 14.63 6.76 5.98
N CYS A 123 13.35 7.08 6.20
CA CYS A 123 12.70 7.10 7.51
C CYS A 123 12.13 5.72 7.88
N GLY A 124 12.95 4.66 7.82
CA GLY A 124 12.54 3.29 8.15
C GLY A 124 12.50 2.96 9.65
N SER A 125 12.89 3.90 10.53
CA SER A 125 12.88 3.74 12.00
C SER A 125 12.56 5.08 12.67
N ALA A 126 12.10 5.04 13.93
CA ALA A 126 11.86 6.24 14.73
C ALA A 126 13.13 7.12 14.83
N GLN A 127 14.29 6.50 15.02
CA GLN A 127 15.55 7.25 15.08
C GLN A 127 15.89 7.95 13.76
N SER A 128 15.70 7.29 12.60
CA SER A 128 15.92 7.92 11.28
C SER A 128 14.89 9.00 11.00
N MET A 129 13.65 8.82 11.42
CA MET A 129 12.60 9.83 11.35
C MET A 129 12.99 11.09 12.15
N GLY A 130 13.40 10.94 13.40
CA GLY A 130 13.81 12.09 14.23
C GLY A 130 15.01 12.83 13.64
N LYS A 131 16.00 12.12 13.08
CA LYS A 131 17.13 12.75 12.37
C LYS A 131 16.66 13.53 11.14
N TYR A 132 15.74 12.98 10.37
CA TYR A 132 15.15 13.65 9.21
C TYR A 132 14.42 14.94 9.62
N LEU A 133 13.58 14.88 10.65
CA LEU A 133 12.80 16.04 11.13
C LEU A 133 13.69 17.18 11.66
N VAL A 134 14.77 16.84 12.36
CA VAL A 134 15.74 17.84 12.80
C VAL A 134 16.52 18.39 11.60
N GLY A 135 16.91 17.53 10.65
CA GLY A 135 17.67 17.91 9.46
C GLY A 135 16.92 18.83 8.52
N CYS A 136 15.64 18.60 8.27
CA CYS A 136 14.79 19.47 7.43
C CYS A 136 14.26 20.70 8.19
N GLY A 137 14.53 20.84 9.48
CA GLY A 137 14.08 21.96 10.30
C GLY A 137 12.61 21.88 10.78
N ALA A 138 11.92 20.76 10.55
CA ALA A 138 10.58 20.53 11.06
C ALA A 138 10.55 20.45 12.60
N PHE A 139 11.66 20.00 13.20
CA PHE A 139 11.91 20.02 14.63
C PHE A 139 13.12 20.97 14.89
N PRO A 140 12.85 22.27 15.16
CA PRO A 140 13.93 23.25 15.30
C PRO A 140 14.72 23.03 16.59
N VAL A 141 16.02 22.82 16.45
CA VAL A 141 16.95 22.59 17.57
C VAL A 141 18.10 23.60 17.50
N PRO A 142 18.39 24.32 18.59
CA PRO A 142 19.60 25.12 18.67
C PRO A 142 20.85 24.27 18.42
N GLU A 143 21.77 24.76 17.60
CA GLU A 143 22.97 24.02 17.16
C GLU A 143 23.74 23.39 18.32
N LYS A 144 23.86 24.11 19.45
CA LYS A 144 24.55 23.66 20.68
C LYS A 144 23.90 22.43 21.34
N LEU A 145 22.63 22.13 21.01
CA LEU A 145 21.85 21.04 21.61
C LEU A 145 21.70 19.83 20.69
N ILE A 146 22.11 19.91 19.42
CA ILE A 146 21.99 18.81 18.45
C ILE A 146 22.58 17.50 18.96
N GLY A 147 23.74 17.55 19.64
CA GLY A 147 24.38 16.37 20.19
C GLY A 147 23.68 15.73 21.42
N TYR A 148 22.65 16.37 21.94
CA TYR A 148 21.91 15.90 23.12
C TYR A 148 20.47 15.46 22.78
N ILE A 149 20.09 15.50 21.51
CA ILE A 149 18.74 15.14 21.08
C ILE A 149 18.52 13.64 21.15
N ASN A 150 17.42 13.25 21.75
CA ASN A 150 16.89 11.91 21.61
C ASN A 150 16.07 11.82 20.30
N TYR A 151 16.73 11.52 19.18
CA TYR A 151 16.11 11.41 17.87
C TYR A 151 15.00 10.36 17.81
N GLU A 152 15.14 9.26 18.55
CA GLU A 152 14.12 8.21 18.61
C GLU A 152 12.82 8.74 19.22
N ALA A 153 12.91 9.48 20.32
CA ALA A 153 11.73 10.09 20.95
C ALA A 153 11.04 11.08 20.01
N VAL A 154 11.82 11.93 19.31
CA VAL A 154 11.28 12.88 18.30
C VAL A 154 10.54 12.13 17.18
N GLY A 155 11.12 11.02 16.69
CA GLY A 155 10.49 10.24 15.64
C GLY A 155 9.23 9.51 16.11
N ILE A 156 9.22 8.98 17.33
CA ILE A 156 8.02 8.34 17.92
C ILE A 156 6.88 9.38 18.03
N GLU A 157 7.16 10.55 18.60
CA GLU A 157 6.16 11.62 18.73
C GLU A 157 5.55 12.03 17.39
N PHE A 158 6.38 12.14 16.34
CA PHE A 158 5.90 12.43 15.00
C PHE A 158 5.00 11.31 14.45
N CYS A 159 5.42 10.05 14.57
CA CYS A 159 4.64 8.91 14.10
C CYS A 159 3.29 8.79 14.83
N ASP A 160 3.27 9.05 16.13
CA ASP A 160 2.05 9.04 16.93
C ASP A 160 1.09 10.18 16.56
N ALA A 161 1.64 11.37 16.25
CA ALA A 161 0.85 12.53 15.87
C ALA A 161 0.26 12.45 14.44
N HIS A 162 1.00 11.90 13.49
CA HIS A 162 0.64 11.91 12.07
C HIS A 162 0.17 10.56 11.54
N GLY A 163 0.38 9.48 12.28
CA GLY A 163 0.14 8.13 11.79
C GLY A 163 1.11 7.74 10.66
N GLY A 164 0.71 6.76 9.87
CA GLY A 164 1.52 6.30 8.75
C GLY A 164 2.09 4.90 8.96
N ALA A 165 2.90 4.43 8.02
CA ALA A 165 3.55 3.13 8.11
C ALA A 165 4.88 3.10 7.35
N ALA A 166 5.78 2.22 7.80
CA ALA A 166 7.02 1.97 7.08
C ALA A 166 6.77 1.23 5.76
N CYS A 167 7.55 1.56 4.73
CA CYS A 167 7.60 0.84 3.47
C CYS A 167 9.06 0.60 3.06
N SER A 168 9.30 -0.11 1.96
CA SER A 168 10.64 -0.42 1.44
C SER A 168 11.52 0.82 1.22
N ARG A 169 10.92 1.97 0.88
CA ARG A 169 11.60 3.24 0.56
C ARG A 169 11.66 4.23 1.71
N GLY A 170 10.98 3.97 2.83
CA GLY A 170 10.95 4.88 3.97
C GLY A 170 9.65 4.80 4.76
N TYR A 171 9.02 5.94 5.03
CA TYR A 171 7.80 6.03 5.82
C TYR A 171 6.69 6.73 5.03
N VAL A 172 5.56 6.07 4.86
CA VAL A 172 4.39 6.63 4.17
C VAL A 172 3.51 7.34 5.17
N VAL A 173 3.15 8.58 4.87
CA VAL A 173 2.31 9.42 5.73
C VAL A 173 1.41 10.30 4.87
N ARG A 174 0.27 10.73 5.41
CA ARG A 174 -0.59 11.72 4.74
C ARG A 174 0.09 13.08 4.66
N LYS A 175 -0.10 13.77 3.53
CA LYS A 175 0.38 15.16 3.35
C LYS A 175 -0.32 16.14 4.29
N GLU A 176 -1.61 15.90 4.54
CA GLU A 176 -2.43 16.75 5.39
C GLU A 176 -1.88 16.76 6.82
N GLY A 177 -1.65 17.96 7.33
CA GLY A 177 -1.12 18.16 8.68
C GLY A 177 0.39 18.03 8.81
N LEU A 178 1.14 17.73 7.74
CA LEU A 178 2.60 17.71 7.80
C LEU A 178 3.18 19.10 8.02
N PRO A 179 4.28 19.23 8.78
CA PRO A 179 5.02 20.48 8.90
C PRO A 179 5.47 20.99 7.53
N GLN A 180 5.38 22.31 7.31
CA GLN A 180 5.76 22.92 6.04
C GLN A 180 7.21 22.61 5.64
N ALA A 181 8.13 22.57 6.60
CA ALA A 181 9.53 22.23 6.35
C ALA A 181 9.71 20.83 5.75
N VAL A 182 8.87 19.85 6.12
CA VAL A 182 8.86 18.51 5.51
C VAL A 182 8.39 18.58 4.05
N LEU A 183 7.33 19.33 3.78
CA LEU A 183 6.80 19.49 2.43
C LEU A 183 7.81 20.20 1.51
N ASP A 184 8.49 21.24 2.01
CA ASP A 184 9.50 22.00 1.27
C ASP A 184 10.72 21.13 0.94
N ASP A 185 11.17 20.30 1.89
CA ASP A 185 12.28 19.37 1.68
C ASP A 185 11.94 18.33 0.59
N LEU A 186 10.73 17.77 0.62
CA LEU A 186 10.26 16.82 -0.39
C LEU A 186 10.19 17.45 -1.79
N HIS A 187 9.78 18.73 -1.89
CA HIS A 187 9.76 19.45 -3.17
C HIS A 187 11.18 19.68 -3.71
N THR A 188 12.10 20.09 -2.85
CA THR A 188 13.51 20.35 -3.23
C THR A 188 14.19 19.07 -3.69
N SER A 189 13.96 17.96 -2.99
CA SER A 189 14.51 16.65 -3.35
C SER A 189 14.01 16.14 -4.70
N LYS A 190 12.72 16.32 -5.04
CA LYS A 190 12.17 15.98 -6.36
C LYS A 190 12.86 16.76 -7.49
N GLN A 191 13.02 18.08 -7.35
CA GLN A 191 13.68 18.91 -8.36
C GLN A 191 15.13 18.50 -8.61
N THR A 192 15.84 18.08 -7.57
CA THR A 192 17.23 17.61 -7.69
C THR A 192 17.32 16.31 -8.48
N TYR A 193 16.39 15.38 -8.29
CA TYR A 193 16.34 14.13 -9.06
C TYR A 193 15.96 14.35 -10.53
N GLU A 194 15.03 15.26 -10.83
CA GLU A 194 14.61 15.58 -12.21
C GLU A 194 15.71 16.32 -13.00
N MET A 195 16.61 17.06 -12.34
CA MET A 195 17.75 17.74 -13.00
C MET A 195 18.94 16.81 -13.23
N MET A 196 18.98 15.62 -12.66
CA MET A 196 20.05 14.64 -12.81
C MET A 196 19.76 13.55 -13.86
N LEU A 197 18.57 13.54 -14.44
CA LEU A 197 18.13 12.67 -15.54
C LEU A 197 18.17 13.41 -16.86
#